data_f0a0bbc2598797e467b899b3641aa292
#
_entry.id   f0a0bbc2598797e467b899b3641aa292
#
_cell.length_a   1.000
_cell.length_b   1.000
_cell.length_c   1.000
_cell.angle_alpha   90.00
_cell.angle_beta   90.00
_cell.angle_gamma   90.00
#
_symmetry.space_group_name_H-M   'P 1'
#
loop_
_entity.id
_entity.type
_entity.pdbx_description
1 polymer ?
#
loop_
_entity_poly.entity_id
_entity_poly.type
_entity_poly.pdbx_seq_one_letter_code
_entity_poly.pdbx_strand_id
1 'polypeptide(L)'
;MSGELQAIELEFPEDALPVTMASYLAPWHQRHFGMDVKSNAEDSWTYLGEIILNNVFTWQDVSLQDLLTQATENSTSDMSATTRYLRLSLTDNDASLIELVFLDANGNITRPLNADAYPTLFDESDLYPERYSFRNSMYFDEIYHARTAYEFLHGLPTYENTHPPLGKIFIALGVAIFGMNPFGWRIMGTLFGIAMLPFIYLLGKKMTRNTPAAALACFLFAFDFMHFTQTRIATIDVYITFFVIAMYYFMYYYCSMSFYDTPLYKTFVPLGLCGICMGLGIASKWTGIYAGCGLALLFFAHLLRRYREYLYAKAHPGKSTNGMEHQQIVKKFPDYTVKTIDFCLTFFVLVPAVIYLLSYLPFVDNSHPGLFDRMLTNQTSMFNYHSGLEATHPYSSSWYQWPTMVRPIWYYSGYLTDAVKEGISAFGNPLVWWGGIPAFLYVLYLLVTHSSFLRALTGKATASSATTPLSRREYHAAAFLVVGYLAQYLPWFFVTRITFIYHYFPSTPFVVLMIVYSLMQLKKRVSNRTFAVICCAYAVLAFGLFLLFYPVLSGQPVDVDFVVKYLRWRDTWVLISG
;
A
#
# COMPACT_ATOMS: atom_id res chain seq x y z
N MET A 1 -19.40 20.96 -15.24
CA MET A 1 -19.93 21.94 -16.21
C MET A 1 -18.74 22.67 -16.81
N SER A 2 -18.50 22.53 -18.09
CA SER A 2 -17.49 23.31 -18.80
C SER A 2 -18.23 24.35 -19.63
N GLY A 3 -18.18 25.61 -19.21
CA GLY A 3 -18.62 26.78 -19.97
C GLY A 3 -19.99 27.35 -19.60
N GLU A 4 -19.98 28.61 -19.23
CA GLU A 4 -21.07 29.63 -19.26
C GLU A 4 -22.35 29.45 -18.43
N LEU A 5 -22.66 28.32 -17.79
CA LEU A 5 -23.79 28.20 -16.89
C LEU A 5 -23.45 28.79 -15.51
N GLN A 6 -23.91 30.00 -15.24
CA GLN A 6 -23.75 30.63 -13.92
C GLN A 6 -24.74 30.06 -12.89
N ALA A 7 -25.82 29.43 -13.30
CA ALA A 7 -26.82 28.81 -12.44
C ALA A 7 -27.51 27.62 -13.09
N ILE A 8 -27.97 26.69 -12.27
CA ILE A 8 -28.85 25.56 -12.62
C ILE A 8 -30.19 25.82 -12.00
N GLU A 9 -31.25 25.90 -12.79
CA GLU A 9 -32.61 26.07 -12.31
C GLU A 9 -33.42 24.79 -12.49
N LEU A 10 -34.03 24.30 -11.43
CA LEU A 10 -34.74 23.03 -11.37
C LEU A 10 -36.17 23.24 -10.93
N GLU A 11 -37.12 22.52 -11.54
CA GLU A 11 -38.53 22.51 -11.18
C GLU A 11 -38.91 21.10 -10.71
N PHE A 12 -39.61 20.97 -9.60
CA PHE A 12 -40.02 19.71 -9.00
C PHE A 12 -41.54 19.52 -9.03
N PRO A 13 -42.05 18.28 -9.05
CA PRO A 13 -43.45 17.98 -8.89
C PRO A 13 -44.01 18.50 -7.56
N GLU A 14 -45.25 18.96 -7.55
CA GLU A 14 -45.90 19.50 -6.34
C GLU A 14 -46.09 18.45 -5.24
N ASP A 15 -46.26 17.19 -5.64
CA ASP A 15 -46.50 16.05 -4.76
C ASP A 15 -45.21 15.37 -4.28
N ALA A 16 -44.05 15.79 -4.78
CA ALA A 16 -42.76 15.23 -4.44
C ALA A 16 -41.65 16.31 -4.30
N LEU A 17 -41.88 17.26 -3.40
CA LEU A 17 -40.92 18.36 -3.15
C LEU A 17 -39.66 17.83 -2.47
N PRO A 18 -38.46 18.23 -2.93
CA PRO A 18 -37.22 17.78 -2.33
C PRO A 18 -36.97 18.40 -0.96
N VAL A 19 -36.54 17.57 -0.02
CA VAL A 19 -36.10 17.97 1.33
C VAL A 19 -34.61 17.77 1.53
N THR A 20 -33.99 16.95 0.71
CA THR A 20 -32.53 16.70 0.71
C THR A 20 -32.00 16.74 -0.72
N MET A 21 -30.87 17.38 -0.90
CA MET A 21 -30.06 17.32 -2.10
C MET A 21 -28.79 16.51 -1.81
N ALA A 22 -28.50 15.51 -2.58
CA ALA A 22 -27.24 14.80 -2.56
C ALA A 22 -26.43 15.16 -3.81
N SER A 23 -25.14 15.39 -3.65
CA SER A 23 -24.24 15.69 -4.77
C SER A 23 -23.05 14.74 -4.79
N TYR A 24 -22.61 14.39 -5.99
CA TYR A 24 -21.36 13.65 -6.20
C TYR A 24 -20.38 14.56 -6.95
N LEU A 25 -19.17 14.72 -6.39
CA LEU A 25 -18.13 15.61 -6.92
C LEU A 25 -16.90 14.83 -7.37
N ALA A 26 -16.28 15.29 -8.47
CA ALA A 26 -15.00 14.76 -8.94
C ALA A 26 -13.78 15.59 -8.49
N PRO A 27 -13.73 16.89 -8.71
CA PRO A 27 -12.51 17.63 -8.47
C PRO A 27 -12.36 18.07 -7.03
N TRP A 28 -11.15 18.32 -6.71
CA TRP A 28 -10.63 18.67 -5.41
C TRP A 28 -10.64 20.19 -5.21
N HIS A 29 -11.58 20.69 -4.51
CA HIS A 29 -11.61 21.98 -3.81
C HIS A 29 -13.00 22.10 -3.22
N GLN A 30 -13.12 22.78 -2.09
CA GLN A 30 -14.41 23.25 -1.63
C GLN A 30 -15.07 24.03 -2.76
N ARG A 31 -16.32 23.71 -3.04
CA ARG A 31 -17.14 24.41 -4.02
C ARG A 31 -18.29 25.08 -3.30
N HIS A 32 -18.42 26.35 -3.56
CA HIS A 32 -19.42 27.19 -2.95
C HIS A 32 -20.55 27.46 -3.95
N PHE A 33 -21.76 27.13 -3.56
CA PHE A 33 -22.96 27.39 -4.35
C PHE A 33 -23.96 28.18 -3.54
N GLY A 34 -24.50 29.25 -4.11
CA GLY A 34 -25.68 29.90 -3.58
C GLY A 34 -26.92 29.05 -3.89
N MET A 35 -27.78 28.89 -2.92
CA MET A 35 -29.05 28.19 -3.02
C MET A 35 -30.20 29.17 -2.93
N ASP A 36 -31.05 29.21 -3.93
CA ASP A 36 -32.29 30.00 -3.95
C ASP A 36 -33.49 29.09 -4.19
N VAL A 37 -34.65 29.47 -3.69
CA VAL A 37 -35.92 28.77 -3.90
C VAL A 37 -37.04 29.73 -4.23
N LYS A 38 -38.10 29.21 -4.85
CA LYS A 38 -39.40 29.91 -4.98
C LYS A 38 -40.55 28.90 -5.06
N SER A 39 -41.73 29.30 -4.67
CA SER A 39 -42.92 28.44 -4.64
C SER A 39 -43.62 28.34 -6.00
N ASN A 40 -43.71 29.45 -6.74
CA ASN A 40 -44.38 29.52 -8.05
C ASN A 40 -43.41 30.08 -9.11
N ALA A 41 -43.71 29.84 -10.37
CA ALA A 41 -42.91 30.31 -11.48
C ALA A 41 -42.74 31.84 -11.52
N GLU A 42 -43.79 32.58 -11.14
CA GLU A 42 -43.85 34.05 -11.15
C GLU A 42 -43.20 34.69 -9.91
N ASP A 43 -42.92 33.90 -8.86
CA ASP A 43 -42.37 34.44 -7.61
C ASP A 43 -40.91 34.88 -7.81
N SER A 44 -40.47 35.84 -7.01
CA SER A 44 -39.05 36.20 -6.90
C SER A 44 -38.27 35.11 -6.16
N TRP A 45 -37.01 34.91 -6.57
CA TRP A 45 -36.11 33.99 -5.89
C TRP A 45 -35.81 34.45 -4.45
N THR A 46 -35.89 33.52 -3.52
CA THR A 46 -35.55 33.71 -2.11
C THR A 46 -34.24 32.97 -1.83
N TYR A 47 -33.22 33.71 -1.40
CA TYR A 47 -31.92 33.15 -1.06
C TYR A 47 -32.00 32.37 0.26
N LEU A 48 -31.63 31.11 0.25
CA LEU A 48 -31.58 30.23 1.44
C LEU A 48 -30.24 30.29 2.15
N GLY A 49 -29.15 30.44 1.42
CA GLY A 49 -27.82 30.41 1.97
C GLY A 49 -26.78 29.88 1.00
N GLU A 50 -25.56 29.86 1.46
CA GLU A 50 -24.45 29.23 0.75
C GLU A 50 -24.28 27.77 1.20
N ILE A 51 -24.11 26.87 0.26
CA ILE A 51 -23.76 25.48 0.51
C ILE A 51 -22.31 25.22 0.11
N ILE A 52 -21.61 24.44 0.92
CA ILE A 52 -20.22 24.07 0.68
C ILE A 52 -20.18 22.58 0.37
N LEU A 53 -19.77 22.25 -0.86
CA LEU A 53 -19.55 20.89 -1.29
C LEU A 53 -18.04 20.60 -1.31
N ASN A 54 -17.60 19.62 -0.52
CA ASN A 54 -16.19 19.34 -0.32
C ASN A 54 -15.83 17.85 -0.39
N ASN A 55 -16.80 16.99 -0.60
CA ASN A 55 -16.56 15.54 -0.73
C ASN A 55 -16.08 15.19 -2.15
N VAL A 56 -15.03 14.40 -2.23
CA VAL A 56 -14.39 14.01 -3.48
C VAL A 56 -14.61 12.52 -3.74
N PHE A 57 -15.26 12.18 -4.86
CA PHE A 57 -15.65 10.83 -5.22
C PHE A 57 -16.45 10.11 -4.11
N THR A 58 -17.35 10.84 -3.50
CA THR A 58 -18.34 10.34 -2.57
C THR A 58 -19.55 11.26 -2.59
N TRP A 59 -20.71 10.76 -2.17
CA TRP A 59 -21.91 11.57 -2.04
C TRP A 59 -21.84 12.48 -0.81
N GLN A 60 -22.42 13.66 -0.94
CA GLN A 60 -22.62 14.59 0.16
C GLN A 60 -24.07 15.05 0.18
N ASP A 61 -24.74 14.83 1.31
CA ASP A 61 -26.10 15.28 1.53
C ASP A 61 -26.13 16.71 2.08
N VAL A 62 -27.10 17.48 1.60
CA VAL A 62 -27.44 18.80 2.05
C VAL A 62 -28.93 18.81 2.40
N SER A 63 -29.28 19.09 3.65
CA SER A 63 -30.66 19.23 4.09
C SER A 63 -31.23 20.57 3.59
N LEU A 64 -32.12 20.50 2.61
CA LEU A 64 -32.85 21.69 2.13
C LEU A 64 -33.83 22.21 3.17
N GLN A 65 -34.37 21.30 3.99
CA GLN A 65 -35.29 21.65 5.07
C GLN A 65 -34.60 22.47 6.18
N ASP A 66 -33.36 22.10 6.54
CA ASP A 66 -32.59 22.86 7.53
C ASP A 66 -32.25 24.26 7.01
N LEU A 67 -31.88 24.36 5.72
CA LEU A 67 -31.62 25.65 5.07
C LEU A 67 -32.86 26.51 5.05
N LEU A 68 -34.03 25.97 4.71
CA LEU A 68 -35.30 26.67 4.76
C LEU A 68 -35.64 27.17 6.18
N THR A 69 -35.43 26.29 7.18
CA THR A 69 -35.71 26.64 8.59
C THR A 69 -34.79 27.77 9.05
N GLN A 70 -33.48 27.66 8.78
CA GLN A 70 -32.50 28.70 9.13
C GLN A 70 -32.81 30.06 8.42
N ALA A 71 -33.17 30.00 7.15
CA ALA A 71 -33.53 31.21 6.40
C ALA A 71 -34.80 31.86 6.94
N THR A 72 -35.78 31.06 7.38
CA THR A 72 -37.02 31.55 8.01
C THR A 72 -36.76 32.20 9.37
N GLU A 73 -35.94 31.56 10.21
CA GLU A 73 -35.55 32.09 11.53
C GLU A 73 -34.77 33.42 11.43
N ASN A 74 -33.97 33.60 10.39
CA ASN A 74 -33.18 34.80 10.15
C ASN A 74 -33.96 35.91 9.41
N SER A 75 -35.16 35.62 8.90
CA SER A 75 -36.00 36.57 8.15
C SER A 75 -36.95 37.30 9.07
N THR A 76 -37.11 38.61 8.84
CA THR A 76 -38.11 39.45 9.54
C THR A 76 -39.51 39.36 8.91
N SER A 77 -39.70 38.59 7.85
CA SER A 77 -40.94 38.36 7.13
C SER A 77 -41.33 36.88 7.13
N ASP A 78 -42.66 36.62 7.16
CA ASP A 78 -43.22 35.25 7.06
C ASP A 78 -42.84 34.65 5.71
N MET A 79 -41.82 33.75 5.69
CA MET A 79 -41.30 33.13 4.50
C MET A 79 -42.11 31.86 4.22
N SER A 80 -42.96 31.87 3.19
CA SER A 80 -43.75 30.72 2.73
C SER A 80 -43.11 30.02 1.51
N ALA A 81 -41.81 30.20 1.31
CA ALA A 81 -41.12 29.58 0.18
C ALA A 81 -41.03 28.05 0.30
N THR A 82 -41.27 27.37 -0.80
CA THR A 82 -41.14 25.90 -0.92
C THR A 82 -40.00 25.55 -1.86
N THR A 83 -39.56 24.29 -1.84
CA THR A 83 -38.51 23.77 -2.70
C THR A 83 -39.00 23.36 -4.10
N ARG A 84 -40.17 23.84 -4.54
CA ARG A 84 -40.72 23.52 -5.87
C ARG A 84 -39.83 23.99 -7.00
N TYR A 85 -39.28 25.19 -6.89
CA TYR A 85 -38.26 25.71 -7.79
C TYR A 85 -37.00 25.97 -6.99
N LEU A 86 -35.89 25.39 -7.47
CA LEU A 86 -34.60 25.48 -6.83
C LEU A 86 -33.59 26.03 -7.84
N ARG A 87 -32.76 26.97 -7.40
CA ARG A 87 -31.66 27.49 -8.19
C ARG A 87 -30.34 27.29 -7.44
N LEU A 88 -29.39 26.61 -8.10
CA LEU A 88 -28.01 26.51 -7.67
C LEU A 88 -27.20 27.52 -8.47
N SER A 89 -26.66 28.53 -7.80
CA SER A 89 -25.81 29.55 -8.42
C SER A 89 -24.37 29.32 -8.05
N LEU A 90 -23.48 29.38 -9.04
CA LEU A 90 -22.05 29.25 -8.80
C LEU A 90 -21.51 30.53 -8.17
N THR A 91 -20.87 30.42 -7.01
CA THR A 91 -20.18 31.52 -6.34
C THR A 91 -18.69 31.54 -6.60
N ASP A 92 -18.12 30.40 -6.95
CA ASP A 92 -16.72 30.24 -7.33
C ASP A 92 -16.52 30.40 -8.84
N ASN A 93 -15.31 30.83 -9.25
CA ASN A 93 -14.96 31.01 -10.66
C ASN A 93 -14.86 29.69 -11.47
N ASP A 94 -14.84 28.54 -10.79
CA ASP A 94 -14.71 27.22 -11.39
C ASP A 94 -15.38 26.18 -10.49
N ALA A 95 -16.37 25.47 -11.01
CA ALA A 95 -17.01 24.35 -10.32
C ALA A 95 -17.37 23.25 -11.31
N SER A 96 -17.33 22.00 -10.85
CA SER A 96 -17.90 20.88 -11.56
C SER A 96 -18.73 20.01 -10.63
N LEU A 97 -19.93 19.67 -11.09
CA LEU A 97 -20.82 18.67 -10.51
C LEU A 97 -20.82 17.46 -11.45
N ILE A 98 -20.85 16.27 -10.91
CA ILE A 98 -20.97 15.03 -11.69
C ILE A 98 -22.43 14.59 -11.67
N GLU A 99 -23.01 14.42 -10.48
CA GLU A 99 -24.35 13.91 -10.30
C GLU A 99 -25.07 14.63 -9.18
N LEU A 100 -26.38 14.84 -9.34
CA LEU A 100 -27.30 15.37 -8.32
C LEU A 100 -28.46 14.39 -8.12
N VAL A 101 -28.78 14.13 -6.86
CA VAL A 101 -29.97 13.36 -6.46
C VAL A 101 -30.75 14.18 -5.47
N PHE A 102 -32.07 14.20 -5.61
CA PHE A 102 -32.98 14.85 -4.69
C PHE A 102 -33.89 13.83 -4.03
N LEU A 103 -34.14 13.97 -2.74
CA LEU A 103 -35.00 13.08 -1.97
C LEU A 103 -36.19 13.87 -1.42
N ASP A 104 -37.39 13.26 -1.53
CA ASP A 104 -38.59 13.76 -0.89
C ASP A 104 -38.61 13.48 0.62
N ALA A 105 -39.66 13.93 1.31
CA ALA A 105 -39.85 13.75 2.76
C ALA A 105 -39.97 12.26 3.19
N ASN A 106 -40.21 11.34 2.25
CA ASN A 106 -40.28 9.90 2.49
C ASN A 106 -38.94 9.21 2.18
N GLY A 107 -37.91 9.95 1.73
CA GLY A 107 -36.64 9.42 1.30
C GLY A 107 -36.65 8.80 -0.11
N ASN A 108 -37.69 9.02 -0.91
CA ASN A 108 -37.72 8.57 -2.29
C ASN A 108 -37.02 9.57 -3.19
N ILE A 109 -36.36 9.07 -4.23
CA ILE A 109 -35.72 9.92 -5.24
C ILE A 109 -36.80 10.68 -6.01
N THR A 110 -36.71 11.99 -6.00
CA THR A 110 -37.54 12.88 -6.81
C THR A 110 -36.69 13.50 -7.93
N ARG A 111 -37.17 13.36 -9.19
CA ARG A 111 -36.46 13.87 -10.36
C ARG A 111 -37.06 15.23 -10.78
N PRO A 112 -36.23 16.25 -11.06
CA PRO A 112 -36.72 17.51 -11.61
C PRO A 112 -37.51 17.30 -12.91
N LEU A 113 -38.60 18.05 -13.11
CA LEU A 113 -39.41 17.98 -14.32
C LEU A 113 -38.60 18.38 -15.57
N ASN A 114 -37.62 19.24 -15.40
CA ASN A 114 -36.73 19.72 -16.45
C ASN A 114 -35.34 19.05 -16.42
N ALA A 115 -35.21 17.86 -15.82
CA ALA A 115 -33.93 17.10 -15.73
C ALA A 115 -33.30 16.86 -17.13
N ASP A 116 -34.10 16.73 -18.18
CA ASP A 116 -33.61 16.52 -19.55
C ASP A 116 -32.83 17.73 -20.12
N ALA A 117 -32.93 18.90 -19.50
CA ALA A 117 -32.07 20.06 -19.81
C ALA A 117 -30.63 19.88 -19.27
N TYR A 118 -30.43 18.96 -18.33
CA TYR A 118 -29.15 18.66 -17.66
C TYR A 118 -28.89 17.15 -17.60
N PRO A 119 -28.86 16.44 -18.74
CA PRO A 119 -28.90 14.97 -18.77
C PRO A 119 -27.75 14.33 -18.01
N THR A 120 -26.55 14.92 -18.01
CA THR A 120 -25.37 14.41 -17.32
C THR A 120 -25.33 14.69 -15.81
N LEU A 121 -26.36 15.31 -15.24
CA LEU A 121 -26.48 15.53 -13.80
C LEU A 121 -27.50 14.60 -13.14
N PHE A 122 -28.25 13.81 -13.95
CA PHE A 122 -29.36 12.99 -13.47
C PHE A 122 -29.41 11.60 -14.14
N ASP A 123 -28.30 11.13 -14.72
CA ASP A 123 -28.24 9.86 -15.46
C ASP A 123 -27.76 8.67 -14.61
N GLU A 124 -27.20 8.94 -13.43
CA GLU A 124 -26.66 7.92 -12.52
C GLU A 124 -27.34 7.96 -11.13
N SER A 125 -28.56 8.45 -11.03
CA SER A 125 -29.29 8.63 -9.75
C SER A 125 -29.53 7.31 -9.01
N ASP A 126 -29.53 6.17 -9.70
CA ASP A 126 -29.62 4.83 -9.13
C ASP A 126 -28.35 4.39 -8.39
N LEU A 127 -27.24 5.09 -8.59
CA LEU A 127 -26.01 4.88 -7.84
C LEU A 127 -26.00 5.54 -6.45
N TYR A 128 -27.01 6.36 -6.15
CA TYR A 128 -27.15 6.95 -4.82
C TYR A 128 -27.40 5.84 -3.79
N PRO A 129 -26.57 5.70 -2.76
CA PRO A 129 -26.62 4.57 -1.85
C PRO A 129 -27.63 4.80 -0.71
N GLU A 130 -28.35 3.76 -0.29
CA GLU A 130 -29.18 3.81 0.93
C GLU A 130 -28.34 4.19 2.18
N ARG A 131 -27.05 3.87 2.18
CA ARG A 131 -26.11 4.18 3.26
C ARG A 131 -24.69 4.33 2.75
N TYR A 132 -23.99 5.37 3.20
CA TYR A 132 -22.58 5.56 2.92
C TYR A 132 -21.72 4.53 3.64
N SER A 133 -20.79 3.91 2.91
CA SER A 133 -19.87 2.93 3.45
C SER A 133 -18.61 2.82 2.58
N PHE A 134 -17.61 2.10 3.07
CA PHE A 134 -16.43 1.78 2.27
C PHE A 134 -16.75 1.01 0.97
N ARG A 135 -17.97 0.48 0.83
CA ARG A 135 -18.40 -0.28 -0.36
C ARG A 135 -18.79 0.61 -1.53
N ASN A 136 -19.20 1.85 -1.26
CA ASN A 136 -19.66 2.81 -2.27
C ASN A 136 -18.89 4.14 -2.26
N SER A 137 -17.92 4.28 -1.35
CA SER A 137 -17.13 5.50 -1.17
C SER A 137 -15.66 5.20 -0.99
N MET A 138 -14.81 6.20 -1.20
CA MET A 138 -13.42 6.17 -0.81
C MET A 138 -13.27 6.25 0.70
N TYR A 139 -12.22 5.67 1.23
CA TYR A 139 -11.84 5.80 2.63
C TYR A 139 -10.33 5.95 2.77
N PHE A 140 -9.89 6.62 3.83
CA PHE A 140 -8.48 6.88 4.12
C PHE A 140 -7.75 7.54 2.92
N ASP A 141 -6.55 7.07 2.56
CA ASP A 141 -5.71 7.65 1.51
C ASP A 141 -6.18 7.34 0.07
N GLU A 142 -7.29 6.60 -0.13
CA GLU A 142 -7.87 6.38 -1.46
C GLU A 142 -8.20 7.70 -2.15
N ILE A 143 -8.69 8.67 -1.37
CA ILE A 143 -9.03 10.01 -1.86
C ILE A 143 -7.85 10.73 -2.54
N TYR A 144 -6.61 10.42 -2.18
CA TYR A 144 -5.42 10.96 -2.83
C TYR A 144 -5.01 10.14 -4.05
N HIS A 145 -4.92 8.83 -3.90
CA HIS A 145 -4.33 7.95 -4.90
C HIS A 145 -5.30 7.58 -6.03
N ALA A 146 -6.54 7.23 -5.70
CA ALA A 146 -7.53 6.89 -6.71
C ALA A 146 -8.01 8.13 -7.47
N ARG A 147 -8.09 9.28 -6.80
CA ARG A 147 -8.32 10.55 -7.46
C ARG A 147 -7.21 10.89 -8.45
N THR A 148 -5.94 10.75 -8.08
CA THR A 148 -4.83 10.97 -9.01
C THR A 148 -4.86 10.01 -10.19
N ALA A 149 -5.36 8.77 -9.98
CA ALA A 149 -5.62 7.85 -11.07
C ALA A 149 -6.65 8.42 -12.07
N TYR A 150 -7.72 9.04 -11.58
CA TYR A 150 -8.70 9.74 -12.41
C TYR A 150 -8.06 10.92 -13.15
N GLU A 151 -7.28 11.76 -12.47
CA GLU A 151 -6.55 12.88 -13.05
C GLU A 151 -5.64 12.43 -14.20
N PHE A 152 -4.91 11.33 -14.03
CA PHE A 152 -4.04 10.76 -15.06
C PHE A 152 -4.83 10.32 -16.31
N LEU A 153 -6.00 9.71 -16.13
CA LEU A 153 -6.84 9.24 -17.25
C LEU A 153 -7.47 10.39 -18.05
N HIS A 154 -7.72 11.53 -17.39
CA HIS A 154 -8.38 12.67 -18.00
C HIS A 154 -7.40 13.82 -18.36
N GLY A 155 -6.09 13.63 -18.14
CA GLY A 155 -5.09 14.66 -18.43
C GLY A 155 -5.25 15.92 -17.59
N LEU A 156 -5.75 15.77 -16.35
CA LEU A 156 -5.96 16.87 -15.43
C LEU A 156 -4.68 17.17 -14.62
N PRO A 157 -4.50 18.41 -14.11
CA PRO A 157 -3.39 18.74 -13.23
C PRO A 157 -3.34 17.81 -12.03
N THR A 158 -2.15 17.28 -11.76
CA THR A 158 -1.93 16.28 -10.71
C THR A 158 -1.87 16.93 -9.35
N TYR A 159 -2.81 16.59 -8.49
CA TYR A 159 -2.87 17.10 -7.11
C TYR A 159 -1.91 16.38 -6.16
N GLU A 160 -2.01 15.03 -6.06
CA GLU A 160 -1.14 14.27 -5.15
C GLU A 160 0.23 14.07 -5.80
N ASN A 161 1.18 14.91 -5.41
CA ASN A 161 2.54 14.99 -5.92
C ASN A 161 3.60 14.58 -4.89
N THR A 162 3.20 14.03 -3.72
CA THR A 162 4.12 13.67 -2.63
C THR A 162 4.78 12.31 -2.79
N HIS A 163 4.38 11.55 -3.82
CA HIS A 163 4.93 10.24 -4.17
C HIS A 163 5.12 10.08 -5.68
N PRO A 164 6.08 9.23 -6.12
CA PRO A 164 6.25 8.91 -7.53
C PRO A 164 4.98 8.35 -8.18
N PRO A 165 4.81 8.51 -9.51
CA PRO A 165 3.52 8.25 -10.17
C PRO A 165 3.15 6.79 -10.35
N LEU A 166 4.11 5.84 -10.47
CA LEU A 166 3.84 4.49 -10.99
C LEU A 166 2.80 3.71 -10.17
N GLY A 167 2.81 3.84 -8.84
CA GLY A 167 1.80 3.19 -8.00
C GLY A 167 0.37 3.66 -8.35
N LYS A 168 0.21 4.94 -8.64
CA LYS A 168 -1.07 5.54 -9.05
C LYS A 168 -1.45 5.17 -10.49
N ILE A 169 -0.45 4.92 -11.37
CA ILE A 169 -0.69 4.38 -12.72
C ILE A 169 -1.30 2.97 -12.66
N PHE A 170 -0.87 2.12 -11.72
CA PHE A 170 -1.52 0.81 -11.53
C PHE A 170 -2.98 0.97 -11.09
N ILE A 171 -3.29 1.90 -10.19
CA ILE A 171 -4.67 2.20 -9.82
C ILE A 171 -5.45 2.71 -11.04
N ALA A 172 -4.87 3.62 -11.82
CA ALA A 172 -5.48 4.14 -13.05
C ALA A 172 -5.80 3.04 -14.06
N LEU A 173 -4.96 2.01 -14.19
CA LEU A 173 -5.24 0.86 -15.04
C LEU A 173 -6.51 0.11 -14.58
N GLY A 174 -6.71 -0.08 -13.29
CA GLY A 174 -7.93 -0.68 -12.75
C GLY A 174 -9.17 0.18 -13.02
N VAL A 175 -9.06 1.50 -12.81
CA VAL A 175 -10.13 2.46 -13.11
C VAL A 175 -10.43 2.50 -14.61
N ALA A 176 -9.43 2.46 -15.48
CA ALA A 176 -9.63 2.45 -16.94
C ALA A 176 -10.40 1.22 -17.44
N ILE A 177 -10.22 0.06 -16.79
CA ILE A 177 -10.86 -1.20 -17.20
C ILE A 177 -12.25 -1.36 -16.58
N PHE A 178 -12.44 -0.98 -15.33
CA PHE A 178 -13.62 -1.28 -14.52
C PHE A 178 -14.44 -0.05 -14.10
N GLY A 179 -14.02 1.15 -14.51
CA GLY A 179 -14.67 2.41 -14.17
C GLY A 179 -14.21 3.01 -12.85
N MET A 180 -14.60 4.27 -12.62
CA MET A 180 -14.28 5.03 -11.41
C MET A 180 -15.23 4.66 -10.27
N ASN A 181 -15.05 3.47 -9.72
CA ASN A 181 -15.85 2.92 -8.62
C ASN A 181 -14.96 2.12 -7.65
N PRO A 182 -15.46 1.73 -6.46
CA PRO A 182 -14.66 1.02 -5.45
C PRO A 182 -13.98 -0.25 -5.93
N PHE A 183 -14.59 -0.99 -6.85
CA PHE A 183 -13.96 -2.15 -7.46
C PHE A 183 -12.81 -1.73 -8.37
N GLY A 184 -13.04 -0.74 -9.24
CA GLY A 184 -12.06 -0.27 -10.23
C GLY A 184 -10.77 0.24 -9.58
N TRP A 185 -10.86 1.10 -8.55
CA TRP A 185 -9.65 1.62 -7.92
C TRP A 185 -8.95 0.64 -6.96
N ARG A 186 -9.63 -0.44 -6.46
CA ARG A 186 -9.03 -1.40 -5.51
C ARG A 186 -8.49 -2.67 -6.16
N ILE A 187 -9.02 -3.07 -7.33
CA ILE A 187 -8.72 -4.38 -7.93
C ILE A 187 -7.23 -4.60 -8.18
N MET A 188 -6.51 -3.58 -8.66
CA MET A 188 -5.09 -3.73 -8.95
C MET A 188 -4.28 -3.98 -7.67
N GLY A 189 -4.58 -3.28 -6.57
CA GLY A 189 -3.98 -3.56 -5.26
C GLY A 189 -4.20 -5.01 -4.82
N THR A 190 -5.40 -5.52 -4.99
CA THR A 190 -5.76 -6.91 -4.69
C THR A 190 -4.99 -7.91 -5.57
N LEU A 191 -4.88 -7.67 -6.87
CA LEU A 191 -4.12 -8.53 -7.79
C LEU A 191 -2.62 -8.57 -7.43
N PHE A 192 -2.02 -7.44 -7.11
CA PHE A 192 -0.63 -7.39 -6.63
C PHE A 192 -0.46 -8.12 -5.29
N GLY A 193 -1.43 -8.00 -4.37
CA GLY A 193 -1.47 -8.76 -3.13
C GLY A 193 -1.49 -10.27 -3.36
N ILE A 194 -2.34 -10.74 -4.26
CA ILE A 194 -2.38 -12.17 -4.66
C ILE A 194 -1.05 -12.59 -5.29
N ALA A 195 -0.47 -11.74 -6.15
CA ALA A 195 0.80 -12.03 -6.81
C ALA A 195 2.01 -12.07 -5.85
N MET A 196 1.92 -11.49 -4.66
CA MET A 196 2.95 -11.64 -3.62
C MET A 196 3.09 -13.10 -3.14
N LEU A 197 1.98 -13.84 -3.06
CA LEU A 197 1.94 -15.18 -2.47
C LEU A 197 2.83 -16.20 -3.20
N PRO A 198 2.79 -16.32 -4.55
CA PRO A 198 3.72 -17.18 -5.29
C PRO A 198 5.19 -16.82 -5.03
N PHE A 199 5.56 -15.54 -4.95
CA PHE A 199 6.94 -15.14 -4.70
C PHE A 199 7.40 -15.52 -3.29
N ILE A 200 6.55 -15.36 -2.26
CA ILE A 200 6.83 -15.83 -0.88
C ILE A 200 7.02 -17.34 -0.86
N TYR A 201 6.12 -18.09 -1.52
CA TYR A 201 6.26 -19.55 -1.63
C TYR A 201 7.56 -19.95 -2.32
N LEU A 202 7.87 -19.36 -3.49
CA LEU A 202 9.06 -19.68 -4.26
C LEU A 202 10.35 -19.34 -3.52
N LEU A 203 10.39 -18.17 -2.84
CA LEU A 203 11.54 -17.77 -2.03
C LEU A 203 11.72 -18.71 -0.84
N GLY A 204 10.66 -19.01 -0.10
CA GLY A 204 10.65 -19.98 1.00
C GLY A 204 11.08 -21.36 0.54
N LYS A 205 10.59 -21.83 -0.61
CA LYS A 205 10.97 -23.13 -1.23
C LYS A 205 12.44 -23.18 -1.60
N LYS A 206 12.95 -22.10 -2.21
CA LYS A 206 14.35 -22.01 -2.61
C LYS A 206 15.29 -21.94 -1.40
N MET A 207 14.89 -21.24 -0.34
CA MET A 207 15.64 -21.13 0.92
C MET A 207 15.67 -22.44 1.70
N THR A 208 14.53 -23.05 1.91
CA THR A 208 14.38 -24.22 2.80
C THR A 208 14.52 -25.56 2.09
N ARG A 209 14.28 -25.62 0.77
CA ARG A 209 14.10 -26.87 -0.03
C ARG A 209 13.00 -27.79 0.54
N ASN A 210 12.04 -27.20 1.24
CA ASN A 210 10.98 -27.93 1.90
C ASN A 210 9.63 -27.33 1.47
N THR A 211 8.76 -28.15 0.86
CA THR A 211 7.46 -27.71 0.34
C THR A 211 6.50 -27.32 1.45
N PRO A 212 6.30 -28.12 2.52
CA PRO A 212 5.48 -27.72 3.66
C PRO A 212 5.92 -26.42 4.32
N ALA A 213 7.22 -26.21 4.47
CA ALA A 213 7.74 -24.95 5.03
C ALA A 213 7.46 -23.75 4.12
N ALA A 214 7.60 -23.90 2.81
CA ALA A 214 7.25 -22.87 1.84
C ALA A 214 5.74 -22.56 1.84
N ALA A 215 4.91 -23.60 1.92
CA ALA A 215 3.46 -23.46 2.03
C ALA A 215 3.06 -22.76 3.33
N LEU A 216 3.72 -23.06 4.45
CA LEU A 216 3.50 -22.36 5.72
C LEU A 216 3.86 -20.87 5.61
N ALA A 217 4.99 -20.52 4.96
CA ALA A 217 5.33 -19.12 4.74
C ALA A 217 4.26 -18.38 3.92
N CYS A 218 3.81 -18.99 2.83
CA CYS A 218 2.74 -18.45 2.01
C CYS A 218 1.45 -18.28 2.82
N PHE A 219 1.05 -19.27 3.60
CA PHE A 219 -0.12 -19.25 4.45
C PHE A 219 -0.07 -18.16 5.52
N LEU A 220 1.02 -18.07 6.26
CA LEU A 220 1.20 -17.04 7.30
C LEU A 220 1.16 -15.63 6.72
N PHE A 221 1.71 -15.43 5.53
CA PHE A 221 1.66 -14.14 4.85
C PHE A 221 0.27 -13.83 4.32
N ALA A 222 -0.43 -14.81 3.75
CA ALA A 222 -1.81 -14.65 3.25
C ALA A 222 -2.80 -14.25 4.35
N PHE A 223 -2.64 -14.79 5.56
CA PHE A 223 -3.50 -14.52 6.72
C PHE A 223 -2.85 -13.54 7.72
N ASP A 224 -1.83 -12.79 7.29
CA ASP A 224 -1.38 -11.61 8.01
C ASP A 224 -2.39 -10.46 7.83
N PHE A 225 -2.75 -9.79 8.92
CA PHE A 225 -3.79 -8.76 8.91
C PHE A 225 -3.38 -7.55 8.06
N MET A 226 -2.10 -7.16 8.12
CA MET A 226 -1.58 -6.06 7.32
C MET A 226 -1.61 -6.39 5.83
N HIS A 227 -1.24 -7.61 5.43
CA HIS A 227 -1.37 -8.05 4.04
C HIS A 227 -2.82 -7.96 3.57
N PHE A 228 -3.77 -8.50 4.36
CA PHE A 228 -5.18 -8.50 4.03
C PHE A 228 -5.76 -7.09 3.91
N THR A 229 -5.46 -6.19 4.84
CA THR A 229 -6.01 -4.83 4.84
C THR A 229 -5.38 -3.95 3.77
N GLN A 230 -4.05 -4.01 3.60
CA GLN A 230 -3.32 -3.19 2.64
C GLN A 230 -3.57 -3.57 1.17
N THR A 231 -3.93 -4.82 0.90
CA THR A 231 -4.21 -5.26 -0.47
C THR A 231 -5.64 -5.00 -0.92
N ARG A 232 -6.49 -4.47 -0.04
CA ARG A 232 -7.91 -4.16 -0.29
C ARG A 232 -8.20 -2.66 -0.39
N ILE A 233 -7.22 -1.81 -0.16
CA ILE A 233 -7.31 -0.36 -0.24
C ILE A 233 -6.47 0.15 -1.42
N ALA A 234 -6.94 1.21 -2.07
CA ALA A 234 -6.21 1.83 -3.18
C ALA A 234 -5.09 2.74 -2.68
N THR A 235 -4.04 2.15 -2.10
CA THR A 235 -2.82 2.84 -1.69
C THR A 235 -1.60 2.28 -2.43
N ILE A 236 -0.49 3.03 -2.40
CA ILE A 236 0.72 2.65 -3.16
C ILE A 236 1.62 1.65 -2.41
N ASP A 237 1.37 1.39 -1.13
CA ASP A 237 2.21 0.51 -0.29
C ASP A 237 2.18 -0.95 -0.74
N VAL A 238 1.10 -1.39 -1.33
CA VAL A 238 0.99 -2.75 -1.88
C VAL A 238 1.95 -2.96 -3.05
N TYR A 239 2.10 -2.00 -3.95
CA TYR A 239 2.95 -2.13 -5.13
C TYR A 239 4.42 -2.18 -4.75
N ILE A 240 4.90 -1.27 -3.90
CA ILE A 240 6.28 -1.32 -3.43
C ILE A 240 6.58 -2.62 -2.68
N THR A 241 5.66 -3.12 -1.84
CA THR A 241 5.85 -4.37 -1.11
C THR A 241 5.98 -5.57 -2.07
N PHE A 242 5.14 -5.63 -3.11
CA PHE A 242 5.27 -6.65 -4.16
C PHE A 242 6.64 -6.59 -4.83
N PHE A 243 7.09 -5.41 -5.24
CA PHE A 243 8.40 -5.28 -5.90
C PHE A 243 9.56 -5.59 -4.97
N VAL A 244 9.45 -5.28 -3.67
CA VAL A 244 10.45 -5.71 -2.67
C VAL A 244 10.55 -7.23 -2.61
N ILE A 245 9.43 -7.94 -2.54
CA ILE A 245 9.44 -9.41 -2.52
C ILE A 245 10.06 -9.97 -3.81
N ALA A 246 9.65 -9.44 -4.97
CA ALA A 246 10.12 -9.90 -6.28
C ALA A 246 11.62 -9.65 -6.48
N MET A 247 12.13 -8.44 -6.17
CA MET A 247 13.55 -8.12 -6.34
C MET A 247 14.43 -8.96 -5.40
N TYR A 248 13.99 -9.20 -4.16
CA TYR A 248 14.72 -10.08 -3.24
C TYR A 248 14.64 -11.56 -3.64
N TYR A 249 13.53 -12.02 -4.21
CA TYR A 249 13.47 -13.36 -4.80
C TYR A 249 14.50 -13.54 -5.93
N PHE A 250 14.57 -12.60 -6.87
CA PHE A 250 15.51 -12.65 -7.98
C PHE A 250 16.96 -12.49 -7.50
N MET A 251 17.23 -11.63 -6.53
CA MET A 251 18.56 -11.50 -5.93
C MET A 251 18.98 -12.80 -5.22
N TYR A 252 18.08 -13.45 -4.48
CA TYR A 252 18.37 -14.74 -3.86
C TYR A 252 18.65 -15.82 -4.91
N TYR A 253 17.91 -15.77 -6.02
CA TYR A 253 18.14 -16.68 -7.15
C TYR A 253 19.54 -16.46 -7.73
N TYR A 254 19.93 -15.23 -8.03
CA TYR A 254 21.27 -14.85 -8.50
C TYR A 254 22.36 -15.29 -7.51
N CYS A 255 22.24 -14.97 -6.23
CA CYS A 255 23.23 -15.34 -5.20
C CYS A 255 23.38 -16.85 -5.00
N SER A 256 22.41 -17.66 -5.45
CA SER A 256 22.47 -19.13 -5.42
C SER A 256 23.16 -19.75 -6.63
N MET A 257 23.50 -18.95 -7.65
CA MET A 257 24.20 -19.37 -8.87
C MET A 257 25.70 -19.07 -8.74
N SER A 258 26.49 -19.75 -9.56
CA SER A 258 27.91 -19.44 -9.74
C SER A 258 28.15 -19.13 -11.22
N PHE A 259 28.76 -18.00 -11.53
CA PHE A 259 29.13 -17.71 -12.92
C PHE A 259 30.34 -18.49 -13.40
N TYR A 260 30.92 -19.37 -12.59
CA TYR A 260 31.98 -20.27 -13.02
C TYR A 260 31.42 -21.53 -13.66
N ASP A 261 30.36 -22.12 -13.06
CA ASP A 261 29.73 -23.37 -13.50
C ASP A 261 28.45 -23.16 -14.31
N THR A 262 27.91 -21.94 -14.29
CA THR A 262 26.72 -21.55 -15.03
C THR A 262 27.10 -20.57 -16.15
N PRO A 263 26.57 -20.72 -17.38
CA PRO A 263 26.80 -19.72 -18.44
C PRO A 263 26.44 -18.31 -17.95
N LEU A 264 27.32 -17.33 -18.18
CA LEU A 264 27.21 -15.99 -17.63
C LEU A 264 25.86 -15.32 -17.95
N TYR A 265 25.38 -15.47 -19.20
CA TYR A 265 24.09 -14.89 -19.62
C TYR A 265 22.88 -15.42 -18.82
N LYS A 266 22.95 -16.68 -18.32
CA LYS A 266 21.90 -17.24 -17.47
C LYS A 266 21.87 -16.59 -16.07
N THR A 267 23.02 -16.10 -15.59
CA THR A 267 23.08 -15.37 -14.31
C THR A 267 22.54 -13.96 -14.45
N PHE A 268 22.56 -13.39 -15.65
CA PHE A 268 22.04 -12.06 -15.94
C PHE A 268 20.50 -12.00 -15.90
N VAL A 269 19.81 -13.11 -16.20
CA VAL A 269 18.34 -13.13 -16.18
C VAL A 269 17.77 -12.76 -14.81
N PRO A 270 18.09 -13.47 -13.71
CA PRO A 270 17.57 -13.06 -12.40
C PRO A 270 18.14 -11.71 -11.94
N LEU A 271 19.38 -11.38 -12.30
CA LEU A 271 19.99 -10.10 -11.94
C LEU A 271 19.29 -8.91 -12.64
N GLY A 272 18.95 -9.05 -13.91
CA GLY A 272 18.22 -8.03 -14.67
C GLY A 272 16.77 -7.86 -14.19
N LEU A 273 16.07 -8.98 -13.93
CA LEU A 273 14.72 -8.94 -13.35
C LEU A 273 14.72 -8.28 -11.96
N CYS A 274 15.77 -8.50 -11.16
CA CYS A 274 15.96 -7.83 -9.89
C CYS A 274 16.06 -6.30 -10.07
N GLY A 275 16.88 -5.82 -11.03
CA GLY A 275 17.05 -4.40 -11.32
C GLY A 275 15.78 -3.74 -11.87
N ILE A 276 15.03 -4.43 -12.75
CA ILE A 276 13.73 -3.98 -13.25
C ILE A 276 12.74 -3.83 -12.08
N CYS A 277 12.60 -4.86 -11.22
CA CYS A 277 11.73 -4.78 -10.05
C CYS A 277 12.14 -3.66 -9.09
N MET A 278 13.44 -3.40 -8.93
CA MET A 278 13.93 -2.27 -8.13
C MET A 278 13.48 -0.94 -8.74
N GLY A 279 13.62 -0.76 -10.05
CA GLY A 279 13.17 0.44 -10.75
C GLY A 279 11.67 0.67 -10.63
N LEU A 280 10.86 -0.36 -10.84
CA LEU A 280 9.40 -0.31 -10.66
C LEU A 280 9.00 0.00 -9.21
N GLY A 281 9.72 -0.56 -8.24
CA GLY A 281 9.51 -0.28 -6.82
C GLY A 281 9.79 1.19 -6.46
N ILE A 282 10.94 1.72 -6.89
CA ILE A 282 11.33 3.12 -6.64
C ILE A 282 10.35 4.08 -7.33
N ALA A 283 9.93 3.78 -8.55
CA ALA A 283 8.94 4.58 -9.29
C ALA A 283 7.52 4.52 -8.67
N SER A 284 7.24 3.53 -7.82
CA SER A 284 5.98 3.43 -7.05
C SER A 284 6.06 4.16 -5.70
N LYS A 285 7.20 4.06 -5.00
CA LYS A 285 7.45 4.74 -3.71
C LYS A 285 8.95 4.83 -3.44
N TRP A 286 9.43 5.99 -2.98
CA TRP A 286 10.87 6.22 -2.70
C TRP A 286 11.50 5.22 -1.71
N THR A 287 10.70 4.62 -0.83
CA THR A 287 11.18 3.57 0.09
C THR A 287 11.78 2.35 -0.63
N GLY A 288 11.55 2.20 -1.94
CA GLY A 288 12.24 1.24 -2.80
C GLY A 288 13.76 1.41 -2.83
N ILE A 289 14.28 2.63 -2.56
CA ILE A 289 15.72 2.89 -2.44
C ILE A 289 16.31 2.12 -1.24
N TYR A 290 15.56 1.98 -0.16
CA TYR A 290 15.99 1.21 1.02
C TYR A 290 16.24 -0.26 0.65
N ALA A 291 15.31 -0.83 -0.12
CA ALA A 291 15.49 -2.17 -0.68
C ALA A 291 16.74 -2.27 -1.55
N GLY A 292 16.96 -1.26 -2.42
CA GLY A 292 18.14 -1.16 -3.29
C GLY A 292 19.47 -1.19 -2.53
N CYS A 293 19.56 -0.51 -1.38
CA CYS A 293 20.74 -0.58 -0.51
C CYS A 293 20.99 -2.01 0.00
N GLY A 294 19.94 -2.71 0.40
CA GLY A 294 20.04 -4.12 0.80
C GLY A 294 20.50 -5.04 -0.34
N LEU A 295 19.97 -4.81 -1.55
CA LEU A 295 20.41 -5.54 -2.75
C LEU A 295 21.90 -5.31 -3.06
N ALA A 296 22.38 -4.06 -2.94
CA ALA A 296 23.77 -3.72 -3.13
C ALA A 296 24.68 -4.47 -2.13
N LEU A 297 24.31 -4.50 -0.85
CA LEU A 297 25.04 -5.25 0.17
C LEU A 297 25.10 -6.74 -0.17
N LEU A 298 24.00 -7.34 -0.60
CA LEU A 298 23.94 -8.76 -0.99
C LEU A 298 24.78 -9.04 -2.24
N PHE A 299 24.70 -8.17 -3.25
CA PHE A 299 25.48 -8.29 -4.48
C PHE A 299 26.99 -8.22 -4.20
N PHE A 300 27.46 -7.20 -3.48
CA PHE A 300 28.88 -7.06 -3.19
C PHE A 300 29.39 -8.17 -2.24
N ALA A 301 28.57 -8.64 -1.29
CA ALA A 301 28.92 -9.81 -0.48
C ALA A 301 29.06 -11.07 -1.34
N HIS A 302 28.19 -11.25 -2.34
CA HIS A 302 28.30 -12.35 -3.30
C HIS A 302 29.56 -12.21 -4.19
N LEU A 303 29.85 -11.03 -4.69
CA LEU A 303 31.03 -10.74 -5.49
C LEU A 303 32.33 -10.97 -4.69
N LEU A 304 32.36 -10.53 -3.42
CA LEU A 304 33.48 -10.80 -2.51
C LEU A 304 33.70 -12.33 -2.31
N ARG A 305 32.62 -13.09 -2.27
CA ARG A 305 32.70 -14.55 -2.22
C ARG A 305 33.37 -15.10 -3.50
N ARG A 306 32.98 -14.60 -4.68
CA ARG A 306 33.60 -14.99 -5.96
C ARG A 306 35.09 -14.61 -5.99
N TYR A 307 35.43 -13.44 -5.47
CA TYR A 307 36.82 -13.00 -5.35
C TYR A 307 37.66 -13.92 -4.45
N ARG A 308 37.10 -14.35 -3.31
CA ARG A 308 37.79 -15.29 -2.42
C ARG A 308 38.00 -16.67 -3.09
N GLU A 309 37.05 -17.15 -3.87
CA GLU A 309 37.17 -18.36 -4.68
C GLU A 309 38.26 -18.21 -5.74
N TYR A 310 38.37 -17.05 -6.41
CA TYR A 310 39.44 -16.72 -7.33
C TYR A 310 40.82 -16.74 -6.64
N LEU A 311 40.97 -16.10 -5.50
CA LEU A 311 42.25 -16.09 -4.75
C LEU A 311 42.64 -17.49 -4.33
N TYR A 312 41.70 -18.30 -3.88
CA TYR A 312 41.96 -19.70 -3.53
C TYR A 312 42.41 -20.53 -4.76
N ALA A 313 41.72 -20.38 -5.88
CA ALA A 313 42.07 -21.04 -7.12
C ALA A 313 43.46 -20.64 -7.63
N LYS A 314 43.83 -19.37 -7.54
CA LYS A 314 45.14 -18.83 -7.88
C LYS A 314 46.25 -19.44 -7.02
N ALA A 315 46.00 -19.66 -5.73
CA ALA A 315 46.96 -20.30 -4.82
C ALA A 315 47.07 -21.81 -5.00
N HIS A 316 46.14 -22.49 -5.70
CA HIS A 316 46.10 -23.95 -5.85
C HIS A 316 45.85 -24.34 -7.31
N PRO A 317 46.77 -24.07 -8.26
CA PRO A 317 46.52 -24.15 -9.71
C PRO A 317 46.23 -25.56 -10.22
N GLY A 318 46.67 -26.62 -9.53
CA GLY A 318 46.47 -28.01 -9.94
C GLY A 318 45.20 -28.69 -9.37
N LYS A 319 44.32 -27.92 -8.72
CA LYS A 319 43.09 -28.44 -8.12
C LYS A 319 41.83 -28.06 -8.93
N SER A 320 40.73 -28.69 -8.57
CA SER A 320 39.40 -28.33 -9.09
C SER A 320 38.42 -28.04 -7.93
N THR A 321 37.41 -27.21 -8.20
CA THR A 321 36.30 -26.91 -7.27
C THR A 321 34.99 -27.06 -8.03
N ASN A 322 34.08 -27.88 -7.51
CA ASN A 322 32.78 -28.16 -8.15
C ASN A 322 32.89 -28.61 -9.61
N GLY A 323 33.91 -29.41 -9.94
CA GLY A 323 34.14 -29.93 -11.30
C GLY A 323 34.80 -28.94 -12.27
N MET A 324 35.16 -27.72 -11.81
CA MET A 324 35.87 -26.73 -12.62
C MET A 324 37.34 -26.63 -12.19
N GLU A 325 38.25 -26.70 -13.15
CA GLU A 325 39.69 -26.51 -12.93
C GLU A 325 39.97 -25.09 -12.43
N HIS A 326 40.87 -24.98 -11.46
CA HIS A 326 41.24 -23.68 -10.88
C HIS A 326 41.80 -22.70 -11.91
N GLN A 327 42.51 -23.17 -12.92
CA GLN A 327 43.00 -22.33 -14.02
C GLN A 327 41.86 -21.66 -14.78
N GLN A 328 40.74 -22.37 -14.98
CA GLN A 328 39.55 -21.76 -15.63
C GLN A 328 38.89 -20.72 -14.75
N ILE A 329 38.82 -20.94 -13.43
CA ILE A 329 38.30 -19.93 -12.47
C ILE A 329 39.15 -18.67 -12.54
N VAL A 330 40.49 -18.80 -12.52
CA VAL A 330 41.43 -17.67 -12.60
C VAL A 330 41.26 -16.90 -13.92
N LYS A 331 41.10 -17.63 -15.05
CA LYS A 331 40.90 -17.02 -16.36
C LYS A 331 39.57 -16.29 -16.50
N LYS A 332 38.48 -16.88 -15.99
CA LYS A 332 37.12 -16.33 -16.15
C LYS A 332 36.83 -15.16 -15.22
N PHE A 333 37.39 -15.11 -14.03
CA PHE A 333 36.99 -14.15 -12.98
C PHE A 333 37.07 -12.69 -13.43
N PRO A 334 38.17 -12.16 -14.01
CA PRO A 334 38.26 -10.74 -14.39
C PRO A 334 37.21 -10.39 -15.44
N ASP A 335 37.11 -11.13 -16.53
CA ASP A 335 36.18 -10.89 -17.63
C ASP A 335 34.72 -10.96 -17.18
N TYR A 336 34.37 -12.00 -16.41
CA TYR A 336 33.01 -12.17 -15.91
C TYR A 336 32.62 -11.13 -14.86
N THR A 337 33.56 -10.66 -14.06
CA THR A 337 33.34 -9.58 -13.10
C THR A 337 33.04 -8.27 -13.81
N VAL A 338 33.88 -7.88 -14.80
CA VAL A 338 33.67 -6.65 -15.58
C VAL A 338 32.30 -6.69 -16.27
N LYS A 339 31.99 -7.76 -17.01
CA LYS A 339 30.69 -7.93 -17.69
C LYS A 339 29.50 -7.89 -16.72
N THR A 340 29.66 -8.43 -15.51
CA THR A 340 28.60 -8.37 -14.50
C THR A 340 28.41 -6.96 -13.96
N ILE A 341 29.49 -6.20 -13.74
CA ILE A 341 29.40 -4.80 -13.30
C ILE A 341 28.78 -3.92 -14.38
N ASP A 342 29.19 -4.08 -15.66
CA ASP A 342 28.60 -3.35 -16.79
C ASP A 342 27.10 -3.64 -16.92
N PHE A 343 26.72 -4.92 -16.77
CA PHE A 343 25.31 -5.32 -16.73
C PHE A 343 24.57 -4.66 -15.55
N CYS A 344 25.18 -4.59 -14.37
CA CYS A 344 24.59 -3.91 -13.22
C CYS A 344 24.43 -2.41 -13.43
N LEU A 345 25.41 -1.72 -14.06
CA LEU A 345 25.26 -0.29 -14.39
C LEU A 345 24.02 -0.06 -15.30
N THR A 346 23.81 -0.97 -16.25
CA THR A 346 22.62 -0.90 -17.10
C THR A 346 21.33 -1.17 -16.31
N PHE A 347 21.25 -2.27 -15.58
CA PHE A 347 19.99 -2.73 -15.00
C PHE A 347 19.68 -2.19 -13.60
N PHE A 348 20.65 -1.64 -12.88
CA PHE A 348 20.42 -1.02 -11.55
C PHE A 348 20.59 0.50 -11.55
N VAL A 349 21.01 1.11 -12.68
CA VAL A 349 21.09 2.57 -12.81
C VAL A 349 20.27 3.04 -14.00
N LEU A 350 20.64 2.66 -15.22
CA LEU A 350 20.01 3.21 -16.43
C LEU A 350 18.54 2.78 -16.56
N VAL A 351 18.25 1.48 -16.48
CA VAL A 351 16.89 0.95 -16.60
C VAL A 351 15.96 1.52 -15.52
N PRO A 352 16.31 1.54 -14.22
CA PRO A 352 15.51 2.21 -13.20
C PRO A 352 15.28 3.71 -13.46
N ALA A 353 16.30 4.45 -13.94
CA ALA A 353 16.16 5.85 -14.29
C ALA A 353 15.16 6.06 -15.44
N VAL A 354 15.21 5.21 -16.46
CA VAL A 354 14.26 5.24 -17.59
C VAL A 354 12.84 4.90 -17.11
N ILE A 355 12.67 3.85 -16.30
CA ILE A 355 11.36 3.49 -15.72
C ILE A 355 10.80 4.66 -14.91
N TYR A 356 11.63 5.28 -14.08
CA TYR A 356 11.26 6.41 -13.25
C TYR A 356 10.81 7.60 -14.10
N LEU A 357 11.59 7.99 -15.10
CA LEU A 357 11.25 9.07 -16.02
C LEU A 357 9.94 8.79 -16.78
N LEU A 358 9.78 7.58 -17.32
CA LEU A 358 8.58 7.20 -18.08
C LEU A 358 7.32 7.17 -17.20
N SER A 359 7.46 6.92 -15.89
CA SER A 359 6.32 6.98 -14.97
C SER A 359 5.68 8.38 -14.87
N TYR A 360 6.40 9.43 -15.26
CA TYR A 360 5.88 10.80 -15.29
C TYR A 360 5.10 11.15 -16.57
N LEU A 361 4.92 10.22 -17.51
CA LEU A 361 4.16 10.50 -18.74
C LEU A 361 2.72 10.99 -18.47
N PRO A 362 1.92 10.36 -17.59
CA PRO A 362 0.57 10.83 -17.29
C PRO A 362 0.51 11.96 -16.24
N PHE A 363 1.63 12.27 -15.59
CA PHE A 363 1.69 13.33 -14.58
C PHE A 363 1.60 14.70 -15.26
N VAL A 364 0.58 15.49 -14.93
CA VAL A 364 0.35 16.82 -15.52
C VAL A 364 0.77 17.90 -14.53
N ASP A 365 1.68 18.76 -14.98
CA ASP A 365 2.06 20.01 -14.34
C ASP A 365 2.06 21.11 -15.41
N ASN A 366 1.08 22.01 -15.35
CA ASN A 366 0.91 23.07 -16.35
C ASN A 366 2.07 24.08 -16.36
N SER A 367 2.74 24.25 -15.21
CA SER A 367 3.90 25.17 -15.10
C SER A 367 5.18 24.55 -15.68
N HIS A 368 5.26 23.22 -15.77
CA HIS A 368 6.43 22.47 -16.21
C HIS A 368 6.02 21.41 -17.25
N PRO A 369 5.76 21.82 -18.51
CA PRO A 369 5.23 20.91 -19.53
C PRO A 369 6.23 19.85 -20.01
N GLY A 370 7.54 20.09 -19.84
CA GLY A 370 8.59 19.15 -20.22
C GLY A 370 8.65 17.93 -19.31
N LEU A 371 8.74 16.71 -19.87
CA LEU A 371 8.75 15.46 -19.08
C LEU A 371 9.87 15.42 -18.03
N PHE A 372 11.08 15.82 -18.41
CA PHE A 372 12.23 15.82 -17.53
C PHE A 372 12.15 16.94 -16.48
N ASP A 373 11.67 18.12 -16.88
CA ASP A 373 11.52 19.28 -16.00
C ASP A 373 10.48 19.02 -14.91
N ARG A 374 9.27 18.57 -15.27
CA ARG A 374 8.25 18.23 -14.27
C ARG A 374 8.66 17.09 -13.33
N MET A 375 9.43 16.10 -13.83
CA MET A 375 10.01 15.08 -12.97
C MET A 375 10.95 15.70 -11.94
N LEU A 376 11.91 16.53 -12.35
CA LEU A 376 12.87 17.15 -11.43
C LEU A 376 12.20 18.10 -10.44
N THR A 377 11.25 18.91 -10.91
CA THR A 377 10.48 19.81 -10.04
C THR A 377 9.71 19.02 -8.98
N ASN A 378 9.06 17.91 -9.39
CA ASN A 378 8.37 17.07 -8.44
C ASN A 378 9.31 16.39 -7.44
N GLN A 379 10.56 16.02 -7.83
CA GLN A 379 11.55 15.50 -6.85
C GLN A 379 11.80 16.54 -5.74
N THR A 380 11.98 17.79 -6.11
CA THR A 380 12.21 18.87 -5.14
C THR A 380 10.99 19.07 -4.26
N SER A 381 9.78 19.07 -4.83
CA SER A 381 8.51 19.19 -4.10
C SER A 381 8.31 18.03 -3.11
N MET A 382 8.54 16.79 -3.55
CA MET A 382 8.46 15.61 -2.67
C MET A 382 9.49 15.68 -1.53
N PHE A 383 10.71 16.07 -1.82
CA PHE A 383 11.76 16.20 -0.80
C PHE A 383 11.39 17.26 0.23
N ASN A 384 10.96 18.44 -0.21
CA ASN A 384 10.55 19.53 0.67
C ASN A 384 9.34 19.13 1.54
N TYR A 385 8.33 18.48 0.93
CA TYR A 385 7.19 17.96 1.67
C TYR A 385 7.60 16.98 2.77
N HIS A 386 8.41 15.97 2.42
CA HIS A 386 8.79 14.94 3.39
C HIS A 386 9.79 15.42 4.45
N SER A 387 10.61 16.41 4.17
CA SER A 387 11.56 16.97 5.12
C SER A 387 10.96 18.05 6.02
N GLY A 388 9.94 18.78 5.53
CA GLY A 388 9.29 19.87 6.24
C GLY A 388 7.95 19.53 6.89
N LEU A 389 7.50 18.26 6.82
CA LEU A 389 6.19 17.88 7.35
C LEU A 389 6.18 17.89 8.89
N GLU A 390 5.61 18.93 9.46
CA GLU A 390 5.27 19.06 10.87
C GLU A 390 3.76 18.85 11.05
N ALA A 391 3.36 17.62 11.30
CA ALA A 391 1.97 17.25 11.52
C ALA A 391 1.85 16.31 12.71
N THR A 392 0.71 16.33 13.38
CA THR A 392 0.33 15.38 14.42
C THR A 392 -0.85 14.56 13.95
N HIS A 393 -0.89 13.30 14.31
CA HIS A 393 -1.99 12.41 13.98
C HIS A 393 -2.23 11.41 15.12
N PRO A 394 -3.47 11.19 15.57
CA PRO A 394 -3.75 10.34 16.73
C PRO A 394 -3.31 8.88 16.55
N TYR A 395 -3.22 8.40 15.31
CA TYR A 395 -2.79 7.03 14.97
C TYR A 395 -1.32 6.94 14.52
N SER A 396 -0.53 8.01 14.67
CA SER A 396 0.90 7.96 14.38
C SER A 396 1.63 7.02 15.33
N SER A 397 2.69 6.40 14.84
CA SER A 397 3.53 5.50 15.62
C SER A 397 4.97 5.52 15.13
N SER A 398 5.92 5.48 16.05
CA SER A 398 7.35 5.43 15.75
C SER A 398 7.77 4.03 15.28
N TRP A 399 8.83 3.96 14.47
CA TRP A 399 9.33 2.73 13.86
C TRP A 399 9.57 1.59 14.88
N TYR A 400 10.07 1.87 16.09
CA TYR A 400 10.34 0.87 17.13
C TYR A 400 9.06 0.29 17.77
N GLN A 401 7.91 0.94 17.59
CA GLN A 401 6.61 0.49 18.08
C GLN A 401 5.94 -0.52 17.14
N TRP A 402 6.33 -0.55 15.84
CA TRP A 402 5.65 -1.36 14.84
C TRP A 402 5.72 -2.86 15.09
N PRO A 403 6.89 -3.48 15.37
CA PRO A 403 6.96 -4.92 15.62
C PRO A 403 6.10 -5.39 16.78
N THR A 404 5.85 -4.51 17.75
CA THR A 404 5.02 -4.80 18.92
C THR A 404 3.57 -4.35 18.77
N MET A 405 3.22 -3.75 17.62
CA MET A 405 1.86 -3.28 17.31
C MET A 405 1.27 -2.39 18.40
N VAL A 406 2.06 -1.41 18.87
CA VAL A 406 1.60 -0.51 19.96
C VAL A 406 0.36 0.24 19.54
N ARG A 407 0.31 0.69 18.28
CA ARG A 407 -0.81 1.48 17.76
C ARG A 407 -1.17 1.04 16.35
N PRO A 408 -2.27 0.26 16.16
CA PRO A 408 -2.89 0.02 14.86
C PRO A 408 -3.29 1.34 14.19
N ILE A 409 -3.36 1.36 12.86
CA ILE A 409 -3.95 2.49 12.16
C ILE A 409 -5.40 2.15 11.80
N TRP A 410 -6.26 3.11 12.00
CA TRP A 410 -7.68 3.01 11.74
C TRP A 410 -8.00 3.68 10.40
N TYR A 411 -8.46 2.89 9.44
CA TYR A 411 -8.71 3.34 8.07
C TYR A 411 -10.16 3.77 7.84
N TYR A 412 -11.11 3.05 8.44
CA TYR A 412 -12.52 3.28 8.20
C TYR A 412 -13.35 3.02 9.46
N SER A 413 -14.39 3.82 9.63
CA SER A 413 -15.46 3.62 10.59
C SER A 413 -16.80 3.89 9.95
N GLY A 414 -17.74 2.97 10.14
CA GLY A 414 -19.14 3.13 9.80
C GLY A 414 -20.00 3.00 11.05
N TYR A 415 -20.94 3.91 11.22
CA TYR A 415 -21.93 3.86 12.29
C TYR A 415 -23.20 3.19 11.77
N LEU A 416 -23.71 2.21 12.51
CA LEU A 416 -25.00 1.59 12.24
C LEU A 416 -25.97 1.87 13.38
N THR A 417 -25.57 1.53 14.60
CA THR A 417 -26.28 1.81 15.86
C THR A 417 -25.25 2.03 16.96
N ASP A 418 -25.66 2.46 18.14
CA ASP A 418 -24.78 2.60 19.31
C ASP A 418 -24.06 1.27 19.66
N ALA A 419 -24.75 0.15 19.47
CA ALA A 419 -24.23 -1.18 19.78
C ALA A 419 -23.43 -1.83 18.63
N VAL A 420 -23.67 -1.44 17.37
CA VAL A 420 -23.08 -2.10 16.19
C VAL A 420 -22.40 -1.08 15.30
N LYS A 421 -21.13 -1.29 15.03
CA LYS A 421 -20.30 -0.42 14.17
C LYS A 421 -19.55 -1.24 13.13
N GLU A 422 -19.07 -0.57 12.10
CA GLU A 422 -18.10 -1.09 11.13
C GLU A 422 -16.74 -0.48 11.39
N GLY A 423 -15.66 -1.22 11.10
CA GLY A 423 -14.31 -0.69 11.19
C GLY A 423 -13.34 -1.46 10.30
N ILE A 424 -12.38 -0.74 9.73
CA ILE A 424 -11.23 -1.33 9.05
C ILE A 424 -9.97 -0.78 9.70
N SER A 425 -9.23 -1.66 10.40
CA SER A 425 -7.98 -1.33 11.07
C SER A 425 -6.83 -2.15 10.50
N ALA A 426 -5.68 -1.50 10.25
CA ALA A 426 -4.49 -2.16 9.72
C ALA A 426 -3.42 -2.32 10.81
N PHE A 427 -3.01 -3.57 11.03
CA PHE A 427 -1.94 -4.01 11.91
C PHE A 427 -1.58 -5.46 11.57
N GLY A 428 -0.60 -6.04 12.23
CA GLY A 428 -0.15 -7.41 11.93
C GLY A 428 -0.92 -8.49 12.67
N ASN A 429 -0.87 -9.71 12.16
CA ASN A 429 -1.29 -10.87 12.93
C ASN A 429 -0.36 -11.06 14.13
N PRO A 430 -0.86 -11.12 15.38
CA PRO A 430 -0.02 -11.25 16.57
C PRO A 430 0.96 -12.42 16.53
N LEU A 431 0.56 -13.58 15.99
CA LEU A 431 1.48 -14.71 15.84
C LEU A 431 2.58 -14.44 14.81
N VAL A 432 2.30 -13.64 13.78
CA VAL A 432 3.32 -13.27 12.78
C VAL A 432 4.24 -12.20 13.34
N TRP A 433 3.70 -11.08 13.81
CA TRP A 433 4.53 -9.94 14.18
C TRP A 433 5.24 -10.13 15.52
N TRP A 434 4.55 -10.58 16.55
CA TRP A 434 5.20 -10.88 17.84
C TRP A 434 6.06 -12.14 17.75
N GLY A 435 5.62 -13.18 17.01
CA GLY A 435 6.44 -14.36 16.73
C GLY A 435 7.68 -14.07 15.90
N GLY A 436 7.62 -13.01 15.09
CA GLY A 436 8.74 -12.50 14.32
C GLY A 436 9.90 -11.97 15.18
N ILE A 437 9.60 -11.40 16.35
CA ILE A 437 10.63 -10.85 17.26
C ILE A 437 11.59 -11.94 17.72
N PRO A 438 11.15 -13.04 18.39
CA PRO A 438 12.06 -14.13 18.76
C PRO A 438 12.67 -14.82 17.54
N ALA A 439 11.98 -14.90 16.41
CA ALA A 439 12.54 -15.47 15.18
C ALA A 439 13.72 -14.62 14.67
N PHE A 440 13.58 -13.31 14.61
CA PHE A 440 14.67 -12.39 14.23
C PHE A 440 15.87 -12.52 15.18
N LEU A 441 15.62 -12.47 16.49
CA LEU A 441 16.67 -12.59 17.52
C LEU A 441 17.40 -13.95 17.41
N TYR A 442 16.66 -15.02 17.14
CA TYR A 442 17.23 -16.34 16.95
C TYR A 442 18.09 -16.43 15.68
N VAL A 443 17.60 -15.90 14.55
CA VAL A 443 18.36 -15.86 13.29
C VAL A 443 19.63 -15.03 13.47
N LEU A 444 19.55 -13.89 14.15
CA LEU A 444 20.71 -13.05 14.46
C LEU A 444 21.71 -13.78 15.37
N TYR A 445 21.24 -14.46 16.42
CA TYR A 445 22.07 -15.31 17.28
C TYR A 445 22.83 -16.37 16.47
N LEU A 446 22.15 -17.05 15.54
CA LEU A 446 22.79 -18.04 14.67
C LEU A 446 23.87 -17.42 13.79
N LEU A 447 23.63 -16.23 13.21
CA LEU A 447 24.64 -15.53 12.41
C LEU A 447 25.86 -15.14 13.21
N VAL A 448 25.67 -14.58 14.40
CA VAL A 448 26.76 -14.16 15.29
C VAL A 448 27.60 -15.37 15.71
N THR A 449 26.97 -16.42 16.20
CA THR A 449 27.68 -17.60 16.73
C THR A 449 28.39 -18.43 15.66
N HIS A 450 27.90 -18.39 14.41
CA HIS A 450 28.51 -19.11 13.28
C HIS A 450 29.40 -18.24 12.38
N SER A 451 29.53 -16.93 12.68
CA SER A 451 30.40 -16.02 11.94
C SER A 451 31.88 -16.37 12.18
N SER A 452 32.61 -16.69 11.12
CA SER A 452 34.06 -16.92 11.20
C SER A 452 34.83 -15.65 11.61
N PHE A 453 34.35 -14.48 11.18
CA PHE A 453 34.93 -13.18 11.48
C PHE A 453 34.82 -12.85 12.99
N LEU A 454 33.63 -13.00 13.56
CA LEU A 454 33.42 -12.74 14.99
C LEU A 454 34.12 -13.76 15.88
N ARG A 455 34.23 -15.03 15.42
CA ARG A 455 35.04 -16.04 16.12
C ARG A 455 36.52 -15.67 16.12
N ALA A 456 37.04 -15.16 15.02
CA ALA A 456 38.43 -14.69 14.95
C ALA A 456 38.69 -13.50 15.87
N LEU A 457 37.75 -12.53 15.95
CA LEU A 457 37.86 -11.36 16.82
C LEU A 457 37.78 -11.70 18.33
N THR A 458 36.98 -12.68 18.69
CA THR A 458 36.76 -13.05 20.11
C THR A 458 37.75 -14.08 20.66
N GLY A 459 38.72 -14.57 19.85
CA GLY A 459 39.72 -15.57 20.22
C GLY A 459 39.13 -16.93 20.62
N LYS A 460 37.83 -17.15 20.47
CA LYS A 460 37.16 -18.42 20.80
C LYS A 460 37.34 -19.41 19.65
N ALA A 461 38.43 -20.16 19.71
CA ALA A 461 38.82 -21.12 18.68
C ALA A 461 37.95 -22.40 18.62
N THR A 462 37.08 -22.64 19.57
CA THR A 462 36.23 -23.85 19.57
C THR A 462 34.81 -23.47 20.03
N ALA A 463 33.87 -23.60 19.09
CA ALA A 463 32.46 -23.58 19.48
C ALA A 463 32.20 -24.79 20.40
N SER A 464 31.67 -24.51 21.58
CA SER A 464 31.05 -25.52 22.43
C SER A 464 30.14 -26.42 21.57
N SER A 465 30.24 -27.72 21.77
CA SER A 465 29.51 -28.79 21.10
C SER A 465 27.98 -28.74 21.21
N ALA A 466 27.41 -27.64 21.69
CA ALA A 466 25.99 -27.51 21.98
C ALA A 466 25.13 -27.01 20.80
N THR A 467 25.71 -26.46 19.73
CA THR A 467 24.92 -25.97 18.59
C THR A 467 25.14 -26.84 17.33
N THR A 468 24.03 -27.30 16.75
CA THR A 468 24.07 -28.00 15.45
C THR A 468 24.71 -27.08 14.42
N PRO A 469 25.78 -27.50 13.71
CA PRO A 469 26.47 -26.65 12.77
C PRO A 469 25.53 -26.24 11.63
N LEU A 470 25.48 -24.94 11.33
CA LEU A 470 24.76 -24.45 10.15
C LEU A 470 25.52 -24.86 8.88
N SER A 471 24.82 -25.42 7.91
CA SER A 471 25.35 -25.54 6.58
C SER A 471 25.64 -24.17 5.98
N ARG A 472 26.61 -24.07 5.07
CA ARG A 472 26.94 -22.82 4.37
C ARG A 472 25.72 -22.17 3.74
N ARG A 473 24.79 -22.97 3.22
CA ARG A 473 23.54 -22.49 2.62
C ARG A 473 22.60 -21.88 3.67
N GLU A 474 22.42 -22.53 4.79
CA GLU A 474 21.57 -22.02 5.88
C GLU A 474 22.12 -20.71 6.44
N TYR A 475 23.45 -20.61 6.59
CA TYR A 475 24.09 -19.36 6.99
C TYR A 475 23.81 -18.23 5.99
N HIS A 476 23.92 -18.51 4.67
CA HIS A 476 23.62 -17.51 3.64
C HIS A 476 22.13 -17.13 3.62
N ALA A 477 21.22 -18.09 3.82
CA ALA A 477 19.80 -17.80 3.92
C ALA A 477 19.47 -16.90 5.13
N ALA A 478 20.07 -17.20 6.29
CA ALA A 478 19.94 -16.37 7.49
C ALA A 478 20.45 -14.94 7.26
N ALA A 479 21.66 -14.80 6.69
CA ALA A 479 22.24 -13.50 6.38
C ALA A 479 21.39 -12.71 5.38
N PHE A 480 20.87 -13.37 4.35
CA PHE A 480 19.97 -12.78 3.37
C PHE A 480 18.69 -12.22 4.01
N LEU A 481 18.06 -13.00 4.91
CA LEU A 481 16.85 -12.60 5.61
C LEU A 481 17.08 -11.38 6.51
N VAL A 482 18.18 -11.38 7.26
CA VAL A 482 18.53 -10.26 8.14
C VAL A 482 18.84 -9.00 7.33
N VAL A 483 19.61 -9.10 6.23
CA VAL A 483 19.87 -7.94 5.36
C VAL A 483 18.58 -7.43 4.72
N GLY A 484 17.72 -8.31 4.21
CA GLY A 484 16.44 -7.92 3.63
C GLY A 484 15.53 -7.22 4.62
N TYR A 485 15.40 -7.76 5.82
CA TYR A 485 14.61 -7.16 6.90
C TYR A 485 15.16 -5.80 7.32
N LEU A 486 16.44 -5.73 7.65
CA LEU A 486 17.06 -4.50 8.15
C LEU A 486 17.09 -3.40 7.09
N ALA A 487 17.24 -3.74 5.82
CA ALA A 487 17.17 -2.77 4.72
C ALA A 487 15.79 -2.08 4.64
N GLN A 488 14.70 -2.78 4.95
CA GLN A 488 13.36 -2.17 5.00
C GLN A 488 13.07 -1.43 6.30
N TYR A 489 13.68 -1.85 7.41
CA TYR A 489 13.32 -1.40 8.75
C TYR A 489 14.24 -0.31 9.32
N LEU A 490 15.57 -0.47 9.20
CA LEU A 490 16.53 0.48 9.79
C LEU A 490 16.47 1.91 9.27
N PRO A 491 16.19 2.18 7.97
CA PRO A 491 16.15 3.56 7.50
C PRO A 491 15.11 4.43 8.23
N TRP A 492 14.07 3.83 8.78
CA TRP A 492 13.05 4.55 9.55
C TRP A 492 13.56 5.15 10.85
N PHE A 493 14.73 4.70 11.35
CA PHE A 493 15.43 5.35 12.47
C PHE A 493 15.80 6.80 12.15
N PHE A 494 16.09 7.12 10.89
CA PHE A 494 16.49 8.45 10.44
C PHE A 494 15.32 9.34 10.03
N VAL A 495 14.10 8.79 10.00
CA VAL A 495 12.90 9.53 9.61
C VAL A 495 12.29 10.19 10.83
N THR A 496 12.32 11.54 10.86
CA THR A 496 11.86 12.35 12.00
C THR A 496 10.39 12.77 11.90
N ARG A 497 9.84 12.78 10.68
CA ARG A 497 8.44 13.13 10.45
C ARG A 497 7.49 12.06 10.99
N ILE A 498 6.21 12.41 11.06
CA ILE A 498 5.12 11.49 11.39
C ILE A 498 5.16 10.23 10.52
N THR A 499 5.01 9.08 11.17
CA THR A 499 5.01 7.74 10.54
C THR A 499 3.88 6.87 11.09
N PHE A 500 3.58 5.78 10.39
CA PHE A 500 2.47 4.88 10.69
C PHE A 500 2.88 3.42 10.56
N ILE A 501 2.18 2.54 11.23
CA ILE A 501 2.47 1.10 11.29
C ILE A 501 2.50 0.42 9.90
N TYR A 502 1.76 0.90 8.91
CA TYR A 502 1.76 0.32 7.56
C TYR A 502 3.11 0.48 6.82
N HIS A 503 3.97 1.41 7.25
CA HIS A 503 5.34 1.48 6.73
C HIS A 503 6.18 0.23 7.04
N TYR A 504 5.73 -0.60 7.99
CA TYR A 504 6.37 -1.88 8.30
C TYR A 504 5.97 -3.02 7.34
N PHE A 505 4.96 -2.82 6.50
CA PHE A 505 4.46 -3.85 5.59
C PHE A 505 5.55 -4.45 4.68
N PRO A 506 6.47 -3.69 4.05
CA PRO A 506 7.57 -4.28 3.27
C PRO A 506 8.54 -5.15 4.07
N SER A 507 8.57 -5.04 5.40
CA SER A 507 9.37 -5.88 6.29
C SER A 507 8.71 -7.22 6.60
N THR A 508 7.38 -7.30 6.56
CA THR A 508 6.58 -8.49 6.96
C THR A 508 6.94 -9.77 6.19
N PRO A 509 7.24 -9.75 4.87
CA PRO A 509 7.70 -10.93 4.14
C PRO A 509 8.94 -11.59 4.76
N PHE A 510 9.90 -10.78 5.19
CA PHE A 510 11.12 -11.28 5.82
C PHE A 510 10.84 -11.83 7.23
N VAL A 511 9.93 -11.20 7.98
CA VAL A 511 9.47 -11.68 9.28
C VAL A 511 8.90 -13.10 9.17
N VAL A 512 7.97 -13.31 8.24
CA VAL A 512 7.36 -14.62 7.96
C VAL A 512 8.43 -15.66 7.59
N LEU A 513 9.34 -15.29 6.69
CA LEU A 513 10.41 -16.20 6.27
C LEU A 513 11.40 -16.52 7.41
N MET A 514 11.67 -15.58 8.34
CA MET A 514 12.48 -15.84 9.53
C MET A 514 11.79 -16.77 10.53
N ILE A 515 10.48 -16.67 10.70
CA ILE A 515 9.70 -17.64 11.48
C ILE A 515 9.86 -19.04 10.90
N VAL A 516 9.60 -19.19 9.60
CA VAL A 516 9.71 -20.48 8.92
C VAL A 516 11.14 -21.02 8.92
N TYR A 517 12.14 -20.15 8.74
CA TYR A 517 13.55 -20.52 8.87
C TYR A 517 13.87 -21.05 10.28
N SER A 518 13.38 -20.39 11.32
CA SER A 518 13.57 -20.79 12.71
C SER A 518 12.91 -22.15 13.01
N LEU A 519 11.70 -22.37 12.50
CA LEU A 519 11.03 -23.68 12.57
C LEU A 519 11.82 -24.78 11.83
N MET A 520 12.45 -24.46 10.70
CA MET A 520 13.30 -25.43 9.99
C MET A 520 14.57 -25.78 10.79
N GLN A 521 15.12 -24.88 11.62
CA GLN A 521 16.20 -25.25 12.53
C GLN A 521 15.68 -26.14 13.69
N LEU A 522 14.46 -25.88 14.18
CA LEU A 522 13.80 -26.74 15.17
C LEU A 522 13.56 -28.16 14.65
N LYS A 523 13.21 -28.31 13.35
CA LYS A 523 13.03 -29.60 12.69
C LYS A 523 14.24 -30.54 12.86
N LYS A 524 15.45 -30.02 12.99
CA LYS A 524 16.67 -30.81 13.21
C LYS A 524 16.74 -31.46 14.60
N ARG A 525 15.90 -31.01 15.54
CA ARG A 525 15.93 -31.42 16.96
C ARG A 525 14.70 -32.22 17.39
N VAL A 526 13.65 -32.26 16.54
CA VAL A 526 12.40 -32.94 16.85
C VAL A 526 12.03 -33.94 15.77
N SER A 527 11.14 -34.88 16.09
CA SER A 527 10.64 -35.85 15.11
C SER A 527 9.83 -35.16 14.00
N ASN A 528 9.75 -35.77 12.81
CA ASN A 528 8.94 -35.25 11.71
C ASN A 528 7.47 -35.09 12.10
N ARG A 529 6.92 -35.99 12.96
CA ARG A 529 5.54 -35.92 13.46
C ARG A 529 5.37 -34.69 14.37
N THR A 530 6.28 -34.50 15.33
CA THR A 530 6.27 -33.34 16.23
C THR A 530 6.41 -32.04 15.44
N PHE A 531 7.31 -32.00 14.46
CA PHE A 531 7.47 -30.83 13.59
C PHE A 531 6.18 -30.50 12.81
N ALA A 532 5.53 -31.51 12.22
CA ALA A 532 4.27 -31.32 11.51
C ALA A 532 3.18 -30.78 12.44
N VAL A 533 3.06 -31.32 13.65
CA VAL A 533 2.09 -30.84 14.66
C VAL A 533 2.36 -29.37 15.00
N ILE A 534 3.62 -28.98 15.25
CA ILE A 534 3.99 -27.60 15.54
C ILE A 534 3.60 -26.67 14.39
N CYS A 535 3.93 -27.03 13.14
CA CYS A 535 3.59 -26.21 11.97
C CYS A 535 2.10 -26.10 11.76
N CYS A 536 1.35 -27.20 11.91
CA CYS A 536 -0.11 -27.18 11.80
C CYS A 536 -0.75 -26.35 12.92
N ALA A 537 -0.30 -26.51 14.16
CA ALA A 537 -0.80 -25.73 15.29
C ALA A 537 -0.54 -24.23 15.09
N TYR A 538 0.66 -23.88 14.64
CA TYR A 538 1.01 -22.47 14.34
C TYR A 538 0.12 -21.88 13.25
N ALA A 539 -0.12 -22.64 12.16
CA ALA A 539 -1.00 -22.22 11.07
C ALA A 539 -2.47 -22.08 11.53
N VAL A 540 -2.98 -23.06 12.28
CA VAL A 540 -4.36 -23.04 12.81
C VAL A 540 -4.57 -21.87 13.77
N LEU A 541 -3.62 -21.60 14.66
CA LEU A 541 -3.69 -20.46 15.57
C LEU A 541 -3.62 -19.12 14.83
N ALA A 542 -2.72 -18.97 13.83
CA ALA A 542 -2.64 -17.76 13.02
C ALA A 542 -3.94 -17.51 12.24
N PHE A 543 -4.53 -18.56 11.68
CA PHE A 543 -5.82 -18.49 10.98
C PHE A 543 -6.99 -18.23 11.95
N GLY A 544 -6.98 -18.87 13.13
CA GLY A 544 -7.96 -18.60 14.18
C GLY A 544 -7.98 -17.14 14.64
N LEU A 545 -6.79 -16.55 14.80
CA LEU A 545 -6.66 -15.11 15.08
C LEU A 545 -7.18 -14.26 13.91
N PHE A 546 -6.88 -14.64 12.67
CA PHE A 546 -7.40 -13.95 11.51
C PHE A 546 -8.93 -13.95 11.48
N LEU A 547 -9.56 -15.11 11.76
CA LEU A 547 -11.02 -15.19 11.83
C LEU A 547 -11.60 -14.39 13.01
N LEU A 548 -10.95 -14.43 14.17
CA LEU A 548 -11.37 -13.66 15.35
C LEU A 548 -11.39 -12.15 15.09
N PHE A 549 -10.35 -11.63 14.42
CA PHE A 549 -10.21 -10.20 14.11
C PHE A 549 -10.88 -9.82 12.77
N TYR A 550 -11.37 -10.78 12.00
CA TYR A 550 -11.90 -10.55 10.65
C TYR A 550 -12.93 -9.41 10.56
N PRO A 551 -13.88 -9.23 11.49
CA PRO A 551 -14.84 -8.14 11.40
C PRO A 551 -14.17 -6.75 11.35
N VAL A 552 -13.17 -6.49 12.21
CA VAL A 552 -12.45 -5.21 12.28
C VAL A 552 -11.33 -5.07 11.23
N LEU A 553 -11.09 -6.10 10.43
CA LEU A 553 -10.20 -6.06 9.27
C LEU A 553 -10.98 -5.88 7.96
N SER A 554 -12.22 -6.39 7.92
CA SER A 554 -13.03 -6.47 6.70
C SER A 554 -14.04 -5.34 6.55
N GLY A 555 -14.37 -4.63 7.62
CA GLY A 555 -15.46 -3.68 7.66
C GLY A 555 -16.84 -4.33 7.81
N GLN A 556 -16.90 -5.56 8.34
CA GLN A 556 -18.18 -6.16 8.69
C GLN A 556 -18.79 -5.50 9.92
N PRO A 557 -20.15 -5.41 10.00
CA PRO A 557 -20.83 -5.01 11.23
C PRO A 557 -20.39 -5.88 12.40
N VAL A 558 -20.04 -5.24 13.51
CA VAL A 558 -19.58 -5.94 14.72
C VAL A 558 -20.11 -5.24 15.96
N ASP A 559 -20.43 -6.02 16.97
CA ASP A 559 -20.85 -5.54 18.27
C ASP A 559 -19.70 -4.84 18.99
N VAL A 560 -19.95 -3.64 19.53
CA VAL A 560 -18.95 -2.81 20.21
C VAL A 560 -18.42 -3.52 21.45
N ASP A 561 -19.26 -4.16 22.25
CA ASP A 561 -18.87 -4.89 23.45
C ASP A 561 -17.98 -6.09 23.12
N PHE A 562 -18.27 -6.78 22.00
CA PHE A 562 -17.40 -7.85 21.51
C PHE A 562 -15.99 -7.32 21.19
N VAL A 563 -15.89 -6.20 20.50
CA VAL A 563 -14.59 -5.61 20.16
C VAL A 563 -13.83 -5.19 21.42
N VAL A 564 -14.49 -4.48 22.32
CA VAL A 564 -13.88 -4.02 23.58
C VAL A 564 -13.41 -5.18 24.43
N LYS A 565 -14.22 -6.24 24.56
CA LYS A 565 -13.95 -7.38 25.44
C LYS A 565 -12.93 -8.37 24.87
N TYR A 566 -12.95 -8.63 23.56
CA TYR A 566 -12.20 -9.74 22.97
C TYR A 566 -11.11 -9.32 22.00
N LEU A 567 -11.19 -8.13 21.36
CA LEU A 567 -10.27 -7.71 20.33
C LEU A 567 -9.33 -6.58 20.78
N ARG A 568 -9.74 -5.77 21.73
CA ARG A 568 -8.93 -4.67 22.25
C ARG A 568 -7.92 -5.17 23.30
N TRP A 569 -6.85 -5.80 22.82
CA TRP A 569 -5.81 -6.36 23.71
C TRP A 569 -4.88 -5.29 24.31
N ARG A 570 -4.94 -4.07 23.85
CA ARG A 570 -4.24 -2.91 24.40
C ARG A 570 -5.16 -1.69 24.37
N ASP A 571 -5.02 -0.78 25.31
CA ASP A 571 -5.82 0.46 25.35
C ASP A 571 -5.61 1.34 24.11
N THR A 572 -4.43 1.24 23.48
CA THR A 572 -4.08 1.96 22.24
C THR A 572 -4.68 1.35 20.97
N TRP A 573 -5.34 0.18 21.06
CA TRP A 573 -5.98 -0.48 19.93
C TRP A 573 -7.39 0.05 19.74
N VAL A 574 -7.51 1.17 19.06
CA VAL A 574 -8.80 1.69 18.59
C VAL A 574 -9.10 1.01 17.27
N LEU A 575 -9.94 -0.02 17.29
CA LEU A 575 -10.26 -0.87 16.13
C LEU A 575 -11.56 -0.46 15.43
N ILE A 576 -12.43 0.20 16.16
CA ILE A 576 -13.68 0.84 15.71
C ILE A 576 -13.81 2.17 16.43
N SER A 577 -14.63 3.09 15.92
CA SER A 577 -14.90 4.37 16.62
C SER A 577 -15.48 4.09 18.00
N GLY A 578 -14.98 4.79 19.01
CA GLY A 578 -15.52 4.78 20.37
C GLY A 578 -16.87 5.47 20.44
#